data_b9b8e7e92375c32e981feea9dd77fcb7
#
_entry.id   b9b8e7e92375c32e981feea9dd77fcb7
#
_cell.length_a   1.000
_cell.length_b   1.000
_cell.length_c   1.000
_cell.angle_alpha   90.00
_cell.angle_beta   90.00
_cell.angle_gamma   90.00
#
_symmetry.space_group_name_H-M   'P 1'
#
loop_
_entity.id
_entity.type
_entity.pdbx_description
1 polymer ?
#
loop_
_entity_poly.entity_id
_entity_poly.type
_entity_poly.pdbx_seq_one_letter_code
_entity_poly.pdbx_strand_id
1 'polypeptide(L)'
;MRALLEESFRAAVAAADPLRILAPHLPPPPQGRTFVAAAGKAAASMALAAEKHFQGELEGIAITRYGHGLPTKKIRVIEAGHPVPDAAGEAAAREILQRAKSLKEEDLLLALLSGGGSSLLSLPAEGISMADLKAVTTQLLRSGATIQEINTVRKHLSAIQGGRLAAACRAPVLALIISDVTGDDPTHIASGPCAPDPTTCDDARSVLAKYRIAFPGRLSETPKPGDPVFRRVENRVIATAHRSLEAAAEVFAKRNIQPVILGDTITGEAAEVAKVMAGLVREIRKYSTPFRPPVALISGGECTVTLRGEGGRGGRCSEFLLSLGIELEPGVHAMAADTDGIDGSEDNAGAFMTPDSLDRASKKGLDAKALLAKHDSYGFFSALGDLLVTGPTRTNVNDYRAIVVG
;
A
#
# COMPACT_ATOMS: atom_id res chain seq x y z
N MET A 1 8.39 1.27 -27.02
CA MET A 1 8.55 0.57 -25.71
C MET A 1 7.92 1.35 -24.54
N ARG A 2 8.15 2.67 -24.39
CA ARG A 2 7.54 3.49 -23.29
C ARG A 2 6.02 3.29 -23.19
N ALA A 3 5.27 3.39 -24.31
CA ALA A 3 3.82 3.18 -24.30
C ALA A 3 3.41 1.77 -23.81
N LEU A 4 4.20 0.74 -24.11
CA LEU A 4 3.94 -0.63 -23.65
C LEU A 4 4.16 -0.77 -22.14
N LEU A 5 5.23 -0.17 -21.61
CA LEU A 5 5.49 -0.13 -20.18
C LEU A 5 4.36 0.61 -19.42
N GLU A 6 3.91 1.75 -19.97
CA GLU A 6 2.79 2.48 -19.39
C GLU A 6 1.48 1.68 -19.47
N GLU A 7 1.19 1.01 -20.59
CA GLU A 7 0.03 0.12 -20.73
C GLU A 7 0.04 -0.99 -19.69
N SER A 8 1.20 -1.60 -19.45
CA SER A 8 1.35 -2.66 -18.45
C SER A 8 1.14 -2.16 -17.01
N PHE A 9 1.66 -0.98 -16.67
CA PHE A 9 1.38 -0.34 -15.38
C PHE A 9 -0.11 -0.03 -15.20
N ARG A 10 -0.75 0.56 -16.24
CA ARG A 10 -2.18 0.84 -16.20
C ARG A 10 -3.02 -0.43 -16.03
N ALA A 11 -2.60 -1.55 -16.62
CA ALA A 11 -3.24 -2.85 -16.42
C ALA A 11 -3.10 -3.33 -14.96
N ALA A 12 -1.91 -3.18 -14.37
CA ALA A 12 -1.67 -3.50 -12.95
C ALA A 12 -2.59 -2.69 -12.02
N VAL A 13 -2.67 -1.37 -12.23
CA VAL A 13 -3.55 -0.49 -11.44
C VAL A 13 -5.03 -0.87 -11.65
N ALA A 14 -5.44 -1.15 -12.90
CA ALA A 14 -6.82 -1.49 -13.23
C ALA A 14 -7.29 -2.81 -12.58
N ALA A 15 -6.38 -3.77 -12.36
CA ALA A 15 -6.66 -5.03 -11.66
C ALA A 15 -6.96 -4.85 -10.17
N ALA A 16 -6.59 -3.71 -9.60
CA ALA A 16 -6.86 -3.35 -8.21
C ALA A 16 -7.79 -2.11 -8.07
N ASP A 17 -8.37 -1.62 -9.18
CA ASP A 17 -9.26 -0.47 -9.16
C ASP A 17 -10.62 -0.85 -8.54
N PRO A 18 -11.00 -0.30 -7.37
CA PRO A 18 -12.26 -0.63 -6.71
C PRO A 18 -13.50 -0.43 -7.57
N LEU A 19 -13.48 0.57 -8.46
CA LEU A 19 -14.61 0.86 -9.35
C LEU A 19 -14.86 -0.26 -10.38
N ARG A 20 -13.89 -1.12 -10.59
CA ARG A 20 -13.95 -2.27 -11.53
C ARG A 20 -14.18 -3.59 -10.81
N ILE A 21 -13.55 -3.76 -9.63
CA ILE A 21 -13.46 -5.09 -9.00
C ILE A 21 -14.41 -5.29 -7.84
N LEU A 22 -14.93 -4.24 -7.19
CA LEU A 22 -15.67 -4.38 -5.93
C LEU A 22 -17.08 -4.98 -6.10
N ALA A 23 -17.77 -4.66 -7.19
CA ALA A 23 -19.17 -5.02 -7.40
C ALA A 23 -19.50 -6.52 -7.22
N PRO A 24 -18.72 -7.47 -7.76
CA PRO A 24 -19.00 -8.92 -7.61
C PRO A 24 -18.85 -9.43 -6.17
N HIS A 25 -18.23 -8.67 -5.28
CA HIS A 25 -17.97 -9.05 -3.89
C HIS A 25 -18.99 -8.46 -2.91
N LEU A 26 -19.85 -7.57 -3.37
CA LEU A 26 -20.89 -6.99 -2.52
C LEU A 26 -21.94 -8.04 -2.15
N PRO A 27 -22.36 -8.09 -0.88
CA PRO A 27 -23.38 -9.03 -0.43
C PRO A 27 -24.79 -8.55 -0.83
N PRO A 28 -25.81 -9.40 -0.78
CA PRO A 28 -27.19 -8.96 -0.82
C PRO A 28 -27.49 -8.05 0.37
N PRO A 29 -28.50 -7.15 0.24
CA PRO A 29 -28.90 -6.28 1.34
C PRO A 29 -29.38 -7.11 2.56
N PRO A 30 -29.04 -6.70 3.80
CA PRO A 30 -29.59 -7.28 5.01
C PRO A 30 -31.06 -6.93 5.19
N GLN A 31 -31.72 -7.52 6.18
CA GLN A 31 -33.06 -7.11 6.57
C GLN A 31 -33.10 -5.73 7.23
N GLY A 32 -32.01 -5.37 7.93
CA GLY A 32 -31.81 -4.06 8.54
C GLY A 32 -31.03 -3.11 7.62
N ARG A 33 -30.25 -2.24 8.21
CA ARG A 33 -29.44 -1.23 7.50
C ARG A 33 -28.01 -1.71 7.27
N THR A 34 -27.37 -1.15 6.26
CA THR A 34 -25.93 -1.36 6.00
C THR A 34 -25.14 -0.13 6.39
N PHE A 35 -24.15 -0.32 7.28
CA PHE A 35 -23.19 0.71 7.61
C PHE A 35 -21.84 0.38 7.00
N VAL A 36 -21.30 1.33 6.21
CA VAL A 36 -19.98 1.21 5.58
C VAL A 36 -18.91 1.88 6.44
N ALA A 37 -17.89 1.11 6.82
CA ALA A 37 -16.69 1.60 7.48
C ALA A 37 -15.50 1.42 6.55
N ALA A 38 -15.06 2.49 5.87
CA ALA A 38 -13.96 2.43 4.91
C ALA A 38 -12.72 3.13 5.45
N ALA A 39 -11.53 2.54 5.25
CA ALA A 39 -10.27 3.15 5.65
C ALA A 39 -9.09 2.72 4.77
N GLY A 40 -8.28 3.68 4.35
CA GLY A 40 -7.08 3.47 3.55
C GLY A 40 -7.00 4.39 2.32
N LYS A 41 -5.93 4.24 1.54
CA LYS A 41 -5.70 5.03 0.33
C LYS A 41 -6.78 4.81 -0.74
N ALA A 42 -7.38 3.60 -0.79
CA ALA A 42 -8.48 3.26 -1.68
C ALA A 42 -9.88 3.47 -1.07
N ALA A 43 -10.01 3.95 0.17
CA ALA A 43 -11.29 4.01 0.88
C ALA A 43 -12.36 4.82 0.15
N ALA A 44 -12.01 5.96 -0.45
CA ALA A 44 -12.95 6.80 -1.19
C ALA A 44 -13.45 6.13 -2.47
N SER A 45 -12.58 5.45 -3.23
CA SER A 45 -12.97 4.71 -4.45
C SER A 45 -13.77 3.46 -4.12
N MET A 46 -13.42 2.73 -3.04
CA MET A 46 -14.21 1.60 -2.54
C MET A 46 -15.61 2.04 -2.08
N ALA A 47 -15.70 3.17 -1.35
CA ALA A 47 -16.97 3.76 -0.93
C ALA A 47 -17.83 4.15 -2.13
N LEU A 48 -17.27 4.83 -3.13
CA LEU A 48 -17.96 5.21 -4.36
C LEU A 48 -18.43 3.98 -5.15
N ALA A 49 -17.62 2.93 -5.22
CA ALA A 49 -18.00 1.66 -5.85
C ALA A 49 -19.14 0.98 -5.11
N ALA A 50 -19.12 0.96 -3.78
CA ALA A 50 -20.20 0.44 -2.96
C ALA A 50 -21.50 1.22 -3.19
N GLU A 51 -21.47 2.56 -3.20
CA GLU A 51 -22.66 3.38 -3.50
C GLU A 51 -23.27 3.12 -4.88
N LYS A 52 -22.43 2.85 -5.88
CA LYS A 52 -22.87 2.59 -7.26
C LYS A 52 -23.53 1.23 -7.46
N HIS A 53 -23.06 0.23 -6.72
CA HIS A 53 -23.37 -1.17 -7.03
C HIS A 53 -24.14 -1.91 -5.95
N PHE A 54 -24.17 -1.42 -4.70
CA PHE A 54 -24.96 -2.05 -3.63
C PHE A 54 -26.46 -1.88 -3.89
N GLN A 55 -27.20 -2.98 -3.82
CA GLN A 55 -28.62 -3.02 -4.19
C GLN A 55 -29.57 -2.55 -3.08
N GLY A 56 -29.05 -2.15 -1.92
CA GLY A 56 -29.84 -1.70 -0.76
C GLY A 56 -29.50 -0.28 -0.33
N GLU A 57 -30.14 0.13 0.76
CA GLU A 57 -29.77 1.35 1.44
C GLU A 57 -28.47 1.14 2.21
N LEU A 58 -27.58 2.14 2.12
CA LEU A 58 -26.36 2.19 2.89
C LEU A 58 -26.05 3.62 3.34
N GLU A 59 -25.41 3.72 4.48
CA GLU A 59 -24.77 4.94 4.98
C GLU A 59 -23.37 4.58 5.47
N GLY A 60 -22.49 5.55 5.63
CA GLY A 60 -21.17 5.20 6.15
C GLY A 60 -20.19 6.36 6.25
N ILE A 61 -18.96 5.99 6.61
CA ILE A 61 -17.82 6.88 6.73
C ILE A 61 -16.62 6.21 6.05
N ALA A 62 -15.95 6.97 5.19
CA ALA A 62 -14.70 6.57 4.55
C ALA A 62 -13.58 7.53 4.96
N ILE A 63 -12.48 7.00 5.49
CA ILE A 63 -11.30 7.78 5.89
C ILE A 63 -10.21 7.52 4.87
N THR A 64 -9.79 8.57 4.16
CA THR A 64 -8.70 8.49 3.17
C THR A 64 -7.67 9.59 3.43
N ARG A 65 -6.51 9.53 2.76
CA ARG A 65 -5.49 10.58 2.89
C ARG A 65 -5.93 11.85 2.17
N TYR A 66 -5.36 12.99 2.58
CA TYR A 66 -5.59 14.27 1.91
C TYR A 66 -5.34 14.19 0.41
N GLY A 67 -6.22 14.81 -0.39
CA GLY A 67 -6.17 14.82 -1.86
C GLY A 67 -6.65 13.53 -2.54
N HIS A 68 -7.14 12.53 -1.78
CA HIS A 68 -7.63 11.25 -2.33
C HIS A 68 -9.16 11.11 -2.26
N GLY A 69 -9.85 12.11 -1.75
CA GLY A 69 -11.32 12.12 -1.68
C GLY A 69 -11.99 11.97 -3.03
N LEU A 70 -13.19 11.42 -3.02
CA LEU A 70 -14.11 11.33 -4.16
C LEU A 70 -15.50 11.78 -3.72
N PRO A 71 -16.29 12.37 -4.62
CA PRO A 71 -17.65 12.77 -4.31
C PRO A 71 -18.54 11.52 -4.15
N THR A 72 -19.07 11.36 -2.96
CA THR A 72 -20.04 10.34 -2.57
C THR A 72 -21.34 11.02 -2.09
N LYS A 73 -22.45 10.31 -2.07
CA LYS A 73 -23.77 10.87 -1.69
C LYS A 73 -24.25 10.39 -0.33
N LYS A 74 -23.99 9.13 0.00
CA LYS A 74 -24.49 8.44 1.20
C LYS A 74 -23.36 8.10 2.19
N ILE A 75 -22.14 7.91 1.71
CA ILE A 75 -20.96 7.64 2.53
C ILE A 75 -20.16 8.92 2.65
N ARG A 76 -20.00 9.43 3.87
CA ARG A 76 -19.21 10.64 4.12
C ARG A 76 -17.72 10.34 4.01
N VAL A 77 -17.04 10.99 3.08
CA VAL A 77 -15.58 10.89 2.93
C VAL A 77 -14.90 11.93 3.80
N ILE A 78 -13.99 11.47 4.65
CA ILE A 78 -13.14 12.29 5.52
C ILE A 78 -11.70 12.14 5.04
N GLU A 79 -11.04 13.23 4.75
CA GLU A 79 -9.61 13.27 4.48
C GLU A 79 -8.84 13.47 5.78
N ALA A 80 -7.76 12.70 5.97
CA ALA A 80 -6.99 12.66 7.21
C ALA A 80 -5.50 12.44 6.96
N GLY A 81 -4.70 12.60 8.02
CA GLY A 81 -3.25 12.49 7.99
C GLY A 81 -2.74 11.07 7.72
N HIS A 82 -1.83 10.97 6.76
CA HIS A 82 -1.09 9.77 6.42
C HIS A 82 0.33 10.14 5.94
N PRO A 83 1.40 9.50 6.40
CA PRO A 83 1.46 8.33 7.29
C PRO A 83 1.29 8.65 8.79
N VAL A 84 1.24 9.92 9.17
CA VAL A 84 1.08 10.34 10.57
C VAL A 84 -0.40 10.63 10.85
N PRO A 85 -1.04 9.91 11.81
CA PRO A 85 -2.43 10.14 12.17
C PRO A 85 -2.69 11.57 12.66
N ASP A 86 -3.90 12.09 12.45
CA ASP A 86 -4.32 13.41 12.90
C ASP A 86 -5.69 13.38 13.60
N ALA A 87 -6.15 14.55 14.06
CA ALA A 87 -7.41 14.68 14.78
C ALA A 87 -8.64 14.36 13.90
N ALA A 88 -8.58 14.59 12.59
CA ALA A 88 -9.67 14.29 11.68
C ALA A 88 -9.86 12.77 11.56
N GLY A 89 -8.77 12.02 11.39
CA GLY A 89 -8.78 10.55 11.38
C GLY A 89 -9.27 9.96 12.71
N GLU A 90 -8.78 10.48 13.84
CA GLU A 90 -9.19 10.03 15.16
C GLU A 90 -10.70 10.23 15.40
N ALA A 91 -11.23 11.41 15.08
CA ALA A 91 -12.65 11.72 15.24
C ALA A 91 -13.52 10.80 14.37
N ALA A 92 -13.14 10.60 13.12
CA ALA A 92 -13.87 9.70 12.21
C ALA A 92 -13.78 8.22 12.66
N ALA A 93 -12.63 7.74 13.13
CA ALA A 93 -12.49 6.39 13.67
C ALA A 93 -13.34 6.17 14.93
N ARG A 94 -13.43 7.17 15.79
CA ARG A 94 -14.32 7.16 16.98
C ARG A 94 -15.77 7.04 16.58
N GLU A 95 -16.21 7.80 15.59
CA GLU A 95 -17.58 7.74 15.07
C GLU A 95 -17.88 6.38 14.41
N ILE A 96 -16.96 5.86 13.59
CA ILE A 96 -17.08 4.51 13.01
C ILE A 96 -17.29 3.47 14.12
N LEU A 97 -16.49 3.50 15.18
CA LEU A 97 -16.60 2.54 16.27
C LEU A 97 -17.95 2.69 17.01
N GLN A 98 -18.42 3.92 17.22
CA GLN A 98 -19.74 4.18 17.85
C GLN A 98 -20.89 3.66 16.98
N ARG A 99 -20.83 3.89 15.68
CA ARG A 99 -21.81 3.37 14.72
C ARG A 99 -21.82 1.85 14.69
N ALA A 100 -20.64 1.21 14.61
CA ALA A 100 -20.53 -0.24 14.64
C ALA A 100 -21.15 -0.85 15.91
N LYS A 101 -20.94 -0.24 17.08
CA LYS A 101 -21.58 -0.66 18.35
C LYS A 101 -23.11 -0.56 18.35
N SER A 102 -23.68 0.33 17.54
CA SER A 102 -25.13 0.56 17.46
C SER A 102 -25.85 -0.38 16.48
N LEU A 103 -25.11 -1.17 15.70
CA LEU A 103 -25.68 -2.12 14.76
C LEU A 103 -26.26 -3.33 15.50
N LYS A 104 -27.39 -3.83 14.98
CA LYS A 104 -28.10 -4.99 15.48
C LYS A 104 -27.80 -6.22 14.62
N GLU A 105 -28.28 -7.37 15.02
CA GLU A 105 -28.03 -8.65 14.33
C GLU A 105 -28.60 -8.70 12.90
N GLU A 106 -29.70 -7.97 12.64
CA GLU A 106 -30.34 -7.83 11.34
C GLU A 106 -29.64 -6.85 10.39
N ASP A 107 -28.69 -6.03 10.90
CA ASP A 107 -27.92 -5.06 10.14
C ASP A 107 -26.68 -5.72 9.48
N LEU A 108 -25.91 -4.94 8.75
CA LEU A 108 -24.60 -5.34 8.17
C LEU A 108 -23.55 -4.26 8.42
N LEU A 109 -22.37 -4.66 8.90
CA LEU A 109 -21.17 -3.85 8.83
C LEU A 109 -20.37 -4.26 7.58
N LEU A 110 -20.32 -3.37 6.58
CA LEU A 110 -19.47 -3.53 5.41
C LEU A 110 -18.18 -2.75 5.63
N ALA A 111 -17.07 -3.45 5.95
CA ALA A 111 -15.76 -2.86 6.11
C ALA A 111 -15.00 -2.87 4.78
N LEU A 112 -14.54 -1.70 4.32
CA LEU A 112 -13.80 -1.52 3.06
C LEU A 112 -12.38 -1.05 3.41
N LEU A 113 -11.41 -1.96 3.35
CA LEU A 113 -10.08 -1.76 3.91
C LEU A 113 -8.99 -1.80 2.82
N SER A 114 -8.00 -0.93 2.95
CA SER A 114 -6.85 -0.91 2.05
C SER A 114 -5.60 -0.39 2.73
N GLY A 115 -4.49 -0.39 2.03
CA GLY A 115 -3.22 0.15 2.48
C GLY A 115 -3.30 1.57 3.02
N GLY A 116 -2.47 1.86 4.02
CA GLY A 116 -2.50 3.12 4.76
C GLY A 116 -3.59 3.20 5.83
N GLY A 117 -4.51 2.23 5.90
CA GLY A 117 -5.58 2.20 6.90
C GLY A 117 -5.10 2.18 8.35
N SER A 118 -3.89 1.68 8.61
CA SER A 118 -3.31 1.66 9.97
C SER A 118 -3.17 3.05 10.59
N SER A 119 -2.84 4.08 9.82
CA SER A 119 -2.76 5.47 10.31
C SER A 119 -4.10 6.20 10.20
N LEU A 120 -4.85 5.94 9.13
CA LEU A 120 -6.13 6.61 8.87
C LEU A 120 -7.22 6.16 9.84
N LEU A 121 -7.31 4.87 10.16
CA LEU A 121 -8.24 4.30 11.15
C LEU A 121 -7.55 4.16 12.51
N SER A 122 -7.01 5.25 13.02
CA SER A 122 -6.26 5.28 14.28
C SER A 122 -7.13 5.81 15.41
N LEU A 123 -7.33 5.00 16.44
CA LEU A 123 -8.06 5.36 17.64
C LEU A 123 -7.34 4.78 18.86
N PRO A 124 -6.72 5.60 19.72
CA PRO A 124 -6.07 5.11 20.92
C PRO A 124 -7.04 4.39 21.87
N ALA A 125 -6.55 3.37 22.57
CA ALA A 125 -7.29 2.70 23.63
C ALA A 125 -7.49 3.64 24.84
N GLU A 126 -8.41 3.28 25.74
CA GLU A 126 -8.70 4.07 26.93
C GLU A 126 -7.43 4.29 27.77
N GLY A 127 -7.22 5.53 28.20
CA GLY A 127 -6.05 5.94 28.96
C GLY A 127 -4.78 6.15 28.12
N ILE A 128 -4.84 6.04 26.82
CA ILE A 128 -3.74 6.31 25.87
C ILE A 128 -4.10 7.53 25.05
N SER A 129 -3.21 8.48 24.93
CA SER A 129 -3.40 9.62 24.03
C SER A 129 -2.92 9.33 22.60
N MET A 130 -3.42 10.09 21.62
CA MET A 130 -2.88 10.04 20.25
C MET A 130 -1.39 10.43 20.22
N ALA A 131 -0.95 11.30 21.11
CA ALA A 131 0.46 11.68 21.23
C ALA A 131 1.33 10.48 21.66
N ASP A 132 0.87 9.68 22.64
CA ASP A 132 1.57 8.47 23.08
C ASP A 132 1.67 7.44 21.94
N LEU A 133 0.56 7.19 21.24
CA LEU A 133 0.54 6.26 20.11
C LEU A 133 1.52 6.68 19.01
N LYS A 134 1.53 7.97 18.66
CA LYS A 134 2.49 8.53 17.69
C LYS A 134 3.93 8.42 18.17
N ALA A 135 4.19 8.75 19.43
CA ALA A 135 5.54 8.70 20.00
C ALA A 135 6.12 7.28 19.96
N VAL A 136 5.35 6.28 20.42
CA VAL A 136 5.76 4.87 20.38
C VAL A 136 5.98 4.39 18.95
N THR A 137 5.05 4.68 18.04
CA THR A 137 5.17 4.29 16.62
C THR A 137 6.41 4.91 15.98
N THR A 138 6.68 6.20 16.23
CA THR A 138 7.86 6.89 15.69
C THR A 138 9.17 6.29 16.24
N GLN A 139 9.20 5.94 17.51
CA GLN A 139 10.38 5.31 18.12
C GLN A 139 10.64 3.92 17.51
N LEU A 140 9.59 3.11 17.31
CA LEU A 140 9.71 1.79 16.67
C LEU A 140 10.25 1.92 15.24
N LEU A 141 9.71 2.85 14.43
CA LEU A 141 10.20 3.12 13.08
C LEU A 141 11.68 3.51 13.07
N ARG A 142 12.08 4.44 13.96
CA ARG A 142 13.47 4.90 14.06
C ARG A 142 14.43 3.82 14.54
N SER A 143 13.94 2.84 15.29
CA SER A 143 14.72 1.73 15.82
C SER A 143 14.88 0.58 14.82
N GLY A 144 14.31 0.68 13.62
CA GLY A 144 14.36 -0.36 12.60
C GLY A 144 13.49 -1.59 12.95
N ALA A 145 12.43 -1.40 13.75
CA ALA A 145 11.45 -2.45 14.00
C ALA A 145 10.75 -2.88 12.71
N THR A 146 10.51 -4.17 12.55
CA THR A 146 9.78 -4.69 11.40
C THR A 146 8.31 -4.22 11.43
N ILE A 147 7.65 -4.20 10.27
CA ILE A 147 6.24 -3.79 10.21
C ILE A 147 5.34 -4.70 11.06
N GLN A 148 5.67 -5.98 11.18
CA GLN A 148 4.97 -6.94 12.03
C GLN A 148 5.09 -6.54 13.51
N GLU A 149 6.30 -6.20 13.96
CA GLU A 149 6.54 -5.75 15.33
C GLU A 149 5.83 -4.42 15.63
N ILE A 150 5.89 -3.48 14.70
CA ILE A 150 5.17 -2.20 14.81
C ILE A 150 3.66 -2.44 14.93
N ASN A 151 3.10 -3.31 14.08
CA ASN A 151 1.68 -3.63 14.11
C ASN A 151 1.28 -4.38 15.37
N THR A 152 2.14 -5.28 15.90
CA THR A 152 1.91 -5.94 17.18
C THR A 152 1.70 -4.92 18.29
N VAL A 153 2.60 -3.94 18.42
CA VAL A 153 2.47 -2.90 19.45
C VAL A 153 1.25 -2.01 19.18
N ARG A 154 1.07 -1.57 17.93
CA ARG A 154 -0.02 -0.66 17.54
C ARG A 154 -1.41 -1.23 17.85
N LYS A 155 -1.65 -2.52 17.56
CA LYS A 155 -2.91 -3.20 17.87
C LYS A 155 -3.24 -3.18 19.36
N HIS A 156 -2.24 -3.36 20.23
CA HIS A 156 -2.40 -3.35 21.68
C HIS A 156 -2.51 -1.94 22.29
N LEU A 157 -2.26 -0.89 21.49
CA LEU A 157 -2.48 0.52 21.83
C LEU A 157 -3.81 1.07 21.27
N SER A 158 -4.51 0.30 20.43
CA SER A 158 -5.67 0.77 19.67
C SER A 158 -7.00 0.32 20.27
N ALA A 159 -8.04 1.16 20.16
CA ALA A 159 -9.42 0.82 20.50
C ALA A 159 -10.21 0.21 19.32
N ILE A 160 -9.65 0.19 18.09
CA ILE A 160 -10.39 -0.18 16.88
C ILE A 160 -9.70 -1.23 16.02
N GLN A 161 -8.35 -1.32 16.08
CA GLN A 161 -7.55 -2.29 15.32
C GLN A 161 -7.46 -3.64 16.05
N GLY A 162 -6.80 -4.64 15.42
CA GLY A 162 -6.63 -5.98 16.00
C GLY A 162 -7.95 -6.69 16.29
N GLY A 163 -8.90 -6.67 15.37
CA GLY A 163 -10.20 -7.33 15.50
C GLY A 163 -11.26 -6.57 16.30
N ARG A 164 -10.89 -5.43 16.91
CA ARG A 164 -11.79 -4.72 17.84
C ARG A 164 -12.99 -4.06 17.16
N LEU A 165 -12.85 -3.60 15.91
CA LEU A 165 -14.00 -3.06 15.17
C LEU A 165 -15.06 -4.13 14.98
N ALA A 166 -14.67 -5.32 14.55
CA ALA A 166 -15.58 -6.44 14.39
C ALA A 166 -16.14 -6.93 15.73
N ALA A 167 -15.32 -6.99 16.77
CA ALA A 167 -15.73 -7.40 18.10
C ALA A 167 -16.75 -6.45 18.75
N ALA A 168 -16.69 -5.17 18.42
CA ALA A 168 -17.63 -4.16 18.91
C ALA A 168 -19.00 -4.24 18.23
N CYS A 169 -19.11 -4.91 17.08
CA CYS A 169 -20.32 -4.99 16.27
C CYS A 169 -21.12 -6.26 16.57
N ARG A 170 -22.44 -6.15 16.68
CA ARG A 170 -23.35 -7.32 16.84
C ARG A 170 -23.81 -7.87 15.50
N ALA A 171 -23.84 -7.03 14.45
CA ALA A 171 -24.22 -7.42 13.10
C ALA A 171 -23.19 -8.35 12.46
N PRO A 172 -23.56 -9.11 11.41
CA PRO A 172 -22.60 -9.70 10.48
C PRO A 172 -21.63 -8.65 9.94
N VAL A 173 -20.37 -9.05 9.76
CA VAL A 173 -19.29 -8.19 9.25
C VAL A 173 -18.71 -8.81 7.99
N LEU A 174 -18.76 -8.07 6.89
CA LEU A 174 -18.00 -8.40 5.69
C LEU A 174 -16.91 -7.36 5.48
N ALA A 175 -15.67 -7.78 5.55
CA ALA A 175 -14.51 -6.96 5.23
C ALA A 175 -14.00 -7.28 3.81
N LEU A 176 -14.12 -6.33 2.90
CA LEU A 176 -13.51 -6.37 1.56
C LEU A 176 -12.19 -5.62 1.61
N ILE A 177 -11.11 -6.30 1.20
CA ILE A 177 -9.75 -5.84 1.48
C ILE A 177 -8.95 -5.77 0.18
N ILE A 178 -8.27 -4.62 -0.06
CA ILE A 178 -7.22 -4.49 -1.06
C ILE A 178 -5.90 -4.55 -0.31
N SER A 179 -5.09 -5.57 -0.62
CA SER A 179 -3.84 -5.84 0.10
C SER A 179 -2.66 -5.08 -0.50
N ASP A 180 -1.91 -4.41 0.38
CA ASP A 180 -0.57 -3.86 0.14
C ASP A 180 0.49 -4.53 1.04
N VAL A 181 0.16 -5.66 1.63
CA VAL A 181 1.02 -6.36 2.60
C VAL A 181 1.51 -7.68 2.01
N THR A 182 2.79 -7.98 2.20
CA THR A 182 3.38 -9.28 1.86
C THR A 182 2.61 -10.42 2.54
N GLY A 183 2.15 -11.39 1.74
CA GLY A 183 1.42 -12.57 2.22
C GLY A 183 -0.08 -12.35 2.42
N ASP A 184 -0.60 -11.16 2.12
CA ASP A 184 -2.03 -10.83 2.07
C ASP A 184 -2.83 -11.18 3.34
N ASP A 185 -2.16 -11.22 4.51
CA ASP A 185 -2.79 -11.56 5.78
C ASP A 185 -3.67 -10.40 6.27
N PRO A 186 -5.01 -10.59 6.40
CA PRO A 186 -5.92 -9.56 6.89
C PRO A 186 -5.58 -9.01 8.28
N THR A 187 -4.80 -9.73 9.08
CA THR A 187 -4.37 -9.28 10.42
C THR A 187 -3.38 -8.13 10.36
N HIS A 188 -2.70 -7.95 9.22
CA HIS A 188 -1.70 -6.90 9.00
C HIS A 188 -2.24 -5.72 8.19
N ILE A 189 -3.19 -5.95 7.27
CA ILE A 189 -3.75 -4.89 6.42
C ILE A 189 -4.59 -3.94 7.29
N ALA A 190 -4.32 -2.64 7.22
CA ALA A 190 -4.91 -1.63 8.11
C ALA A 190 -4.80 -1.98 9.61
N SER A 191 -3.80 -2.80 10.03
CA SER A 191 -3.66 -3.38 11.37
C SER A 191 -4.87 -4.23 11.80
N GLY A 192 -5.54 -4.89 10.86
CA GLY A 192 -6.55 -5.92 11.07
C GLY A 192 -7.78 -5.50 11.89
N PRO A 193 -8.54 -4.45 11.55
CA PRO A 193 -9.67 -4.02 12.38
C PRO A 193 -10.79 -5.06 12.49
N CYS A 194 -10.91 -5.95 11.50
CA CYS A 194 -11.91 -7.01 11.44
C CYS A 194 -11.32 -8.43 11.52
N ALA A 195 -10.01 -8.58 11.68
CA ALA A 195 -9.35 -9.88 11.74
C ALA A 195 -8.91 -10.21 13.17
N PRO A 196 -9.00 -11.49 13.62
CA PRO A 196 -8.53 -11.89 14.94
C PRO A 196 -7.02 -11.71 15.06
N ASP A 197 -6.55 -11.21 16.19
CA ASP A 197 -5.12 -10.96 16.40
C ASP A 197 -4.45 -12.09 17.17
N PRO A 198 -3.53 -12.85 16.56
CA PRO A 198 -2.82 -13.93 17.26
C PRO A 198 -1.80 -13.41 18.30
N THR A 199 -1.39 -12.12 18.21
CA THR A 199 -0.38 -11.55 19.10
C THR A 199 -0.97 -11.15 20.46
N THR A 200 -0.13 -11.08 21.49
CA THR A 200 -0.53 -10.83 22.89
C THR A 200 0.06 -9.53 23.43
N CYS A 201 -0.45 -9.08 24.59
CA CYS A 201 0.18 -7.98 25.31
C CYS A 201 1.64 -8.29 25.68
N ASP A 202 1.98 -9.56 25.91
CA ASP A 202 3.36 -9.97 26.25
C ASP A 202 4.27 -9.87 25.03
N ASP A 203 3.77 -10.21 23.83
CA ASP A 203 4.50 -9.98 22.58
C ASP A 203 4.77 -8.49 22.39
N ALA A 204 3.75 -7.64 22.58
CA ALA A 204 3.90 -6.20 22.46
C ALA A 204 4.91 -5.63 23.49
N ARG A 205 4.91 -6.12 24.75
CA ARG A 205 5.91 -5.76 25.77
C ARG A 205 7.31 -6.21 25.35
N SER A 206 7.43 -7.41 24.80
CA SER A 206 8.70 -7.97 24.32
C SER A 206 9.30 -7.11 23.20
N VAL A 207 8.47 -6.66 22.26
CA VAL A 207 8.89 -5.73 21.20
C VAL A 207 9.37 -4.40 21.80
N LEU A 208 8.59 -3.79 22.68
CA LEU A 208 8.97 -2.53 23.35
C LEU A 208 10.30 -2.67 24.12
N ALA A 209 10.48 -3.76 24.84
CA ALA A 209 11.72 -4.06 25.58
C ALA A 209 12.91 -4.27 24.64
N LYS A 210 12.75 -5.02 23.53
CA LYS A 210 13.77 -5.24 22.51
C LYS A 210 14.36 -3.93 22.00
N TYR A 211 13.49 -2.95 21.74
CA TYR A 211 13.88 -1.64 21.21
C TYR A 211 14.10 -0.57 22.31
N ARG A 212 14.04 -0.96 23.60
CA ARG A 212 14.24 -0.07 24.76
C ARG A 212 13.29 1.12 24.76
N ILE A 213 12.05 0.91 24.33
CA ILE A 213 11.02 1.94 24.28
C ILE A 213 10.20 1.89 25.58
N ALA A 214 10.28 2.96 26.37
CA ALA A 214 9.47 3.09 27.56
C ALA A 214 8.04 3.50 27.19
N PHE A 215 7.07 2.73 27.66
CA PHE A 215 5.64 3.07 27.54
C PHE A 215 4.98 2.89 28.91
N PRO A 216 4.62 3.98 29.60
CA PRO A 216 4.04 3.93 30.96
C PRO A 216 2.55 3.57 30.95
N GLY A 217 1.90 3.54 29.80
CA GLY A 217 0.48 3.21 29.64
C GLY A 217 0.18 1.72 29.75
N ARG A 218 -1.10 1.40 29.79
CA ARG A 218 -1.57 0.01 29.83
C ARG A 218 -1.85 -0.51 28.41
N LEU A 219 -1.19 -1.59 28.02
CA LEU A 219 -1.53 -2.34 26.82
C LEU A 219 -2.87 -3.07 27.02
N SER A 220 -3.67 -3.13 25.98
CA SER A 220 -5.00 -3.76 25.99
C SER A 220 -4.98 -5.02 25.12
N GLU A 221 -5.49 -6.15 25.67
CA GLU A 221 -5.54 -7.42 24.95
C GLU A 221 -6.54 -7.35 23.78
N THR A 222 -6.18 -7.94 22.65
CA THR A 222 -6.99 -8.00 21.43
C THR A 222 -7.87 -9.25 21.38
N PRO A 223 -9.02 -9.25 20.67
CA PRO A 223 -9.77 -10.47 20.38
C PRO A 223 -8.92 -11.50 19.62
N LYS A 224 -8.98 -12.76 20.06
CA LYS A 224 -8.08 -13.84 19.61
C LYS A 224 -8.71 -14.73 18.52
N PRO A 225 -7.89 -15.48 17.77
CA PRO A 225 -8.37 -16.58 16.95
C PRO A 225 -9.19 -17.57 17.79
N GLY A 226 -10.37 -17.94 17.28
CA GLY A 226 -11.30 -18.82 18.00
C GLY A 226 -12.33 -18.10 18.89
N ASP A 227 -12.21 -16.78 19.11
CA ASP A 227 -13.23 -16.01 19.80
C ASP A 227 -14.56 -16.12 19.03
N PRO A 228 -15.68 -16.45 19.71
CA PRO A 228 -17.00 -16.59 19.10
C PRO A 228 -17.46 -15.38 18.27
N VAL A 229 -16.94 -14.19 18.57
CA VAL A 229 -17.25 -12.96 17.85
C VAL A 229 -16.92 -13.07 16.35
N PHE A 230 -15.90 -13.83 15.97
CA PHE A 230 -15.49 -13.98 14.58
C PHE A 230 -16.32 -14.97 13.76
N ARG A 231 -17.27 -15.69 14.37
CA ARG A 231 -18.18 -16.58 13.63
C ARG A 231 -19.07 -15.85 12.63
N ARG A 232 -19.29 -14.54 12.84
CA ARG A 232 -20.10 -13.65 11.97
C ARG A 232 -19.24 -12.71 11.13
N VAL A 233 -17.93 -12.93 11.07
CA VAL A 233 -16.98 -12.05 10.38
C VAL A 233 -16.36 -12.79 9.21
N GLU A 234 -16.48 -12.21 8.03
CA GLU A 234 -15.78 -12.65 6.84
C GLU A 234 -14.78 -11.58 6.41
N ASN A 235 -13.50 -11.97 6.27
CA ASN A 235 -12.46 -11.14 5.67
C ASN A 235 -12.15 -11.69 4.28
N ARG A 236 -12.37 -10.88 3.23
CA ARG A 236 -12.16 -11.27 1.84
C ARG A 236 -11.19 -10.31 1.17
N VAL A 237 -10.00 -10.81 0.81
CA VAL A 237 -9.03 -10.08 -0.02
C VAL A 237 -9.50 -10.13 -1.47
N ILE A 238 -9.81 -8.95 -2.04
CA ILE A 238 -10.37 -8.81 -3.39
C ILE A 238 -9.35 -8.35 -4.43
N ALA A 239 -8.23 -7.76 -3.99
CA ALA A 239 -7.09 -7.43 -4.84
C ALA A 239 -5.78 -7.61 -4.07
N THR A 240 -4.75 -8.06 -4.80
CA THR A 240 -3.39 -8.28 -4.29
C THR A 240 -2.36 -7.72 -5.27
N ALA A 241 -1.15 -7.47 -4.80
CA ALA A 241 -0.04 -7.08 -5.65
C ALA A 241 0.22 -8.14 -6.74
N HIS A 242 0.18 -9.43 -6.38
CA HIS A 242 0.44 -10.52 -7.34
C HIS A 242 -0.53 -10.51 -8.52
N ARG A 243 -1.84 -10.39 -8.28
CA ARG A 243 -2.84 -10.31 -9.37
C ARG A 243 -2.64 -9.08 -10.26
N SER A 244 -2.16 -7.99 -9.71
CA SER A 244 -1.81 -6.80 -10.49
C SER A 244 -0.61 -7.06 -11.39
N LEU A 245 0.41 -7.79 -10.92
CA LEU A 245 1.54 -8.20 -11.76
C LEU A 245 1.12 -9.18 -12.85
N GLU A 246 0.18 -10.10 -12.59
CA GLU A 246 -0.38 -11.00 -13.59
C GLU A 246 -1.09 -10.22 -14.71
N ALA A 247 -1.90 -9.23 -14.35
CA ALA A 247 -2.57 -8.37 -15.34
C ALA A 247 -1.56 -7.57 -16.21
N ALA A 248 -0.46 -7.11 -15.62
CA ALA A 248 0.62 -6.48 -16.36
C ALA A 248 1.36 -7.46 -17.27
N ALA A 249 1.59 -8.70 -16.81
CA ALA A 249 2.26 -9.75 -17.57
C ALA A 249 1.51 -10.08 -18.87
N GLU A 250 0.18 -10.11 -18.83
CA GLU A 250 -0.65 -10.33 -20.02
C GLU A 250 -0.40 -9.30 -21.13
N VAL A 251 -0.09 -8.05 -20.77
CA VAL A 251 0.20 -6.98 -21.74
C VAL A 251 1.45 -7.30 -22.56
N PHE A 252 2.50 -7.80 -21.90
CA PHE A 252 3.74 -8.21 -22.58
C PHE A 252 3.55 -9.49 -23.40
N ALA A 253 2.81 -10.47 -22.87
CA ALA A 253 2.52 -11.72 -23.58
C ALA A 253 1.80 -11.46 -24.92
N LYS A 254 0.84 -10.53 -24.97
CA LYS A 254 0.15 -10.11 -26.19
C LYS A 254 1.07 -9.47 -27.25
N ARG A 255 2.29 -9.09 -26.88
CA ARG A 255 3.31 -8.49 -27.75
C ARG A 255 4.48 -9.43 -28.02
N ASN A 256 4.32 -10.75 -27.75
CA ASN A 256 5.34 -11.78 -27.90
C ASN A 256 6.63 -11.49 -27.11
N ILE A 257 6.52 -10.79 -25.98
CA ILE A 257 7.57 -10.61 -25.00
C ILE A 257 7.25 -11.55 -23.84
N GLN A 258 8.17 -12.47 -23.52
CA GLN A 258 7.96 -13.42 -22.42
C GLN A 258 7.87 -12.68 -21.08
N PRO A 259 6.71 -12.67 -20.38
CA PRO A 259 6.64 -12.08 -19.06
C PRO A 259 7.20 -13.05 -18.02
N VAL A 260 7.97 -12.53 -17.07
CA VAL A 260 8.48 -13.25 -15.92
C VAL A 260 8.20 -12.44 -14.66
N ILE A 261 7.27 -12.93 -13.84
CA ILE A 261 6.99 -12.35 -12.53
C ILE A 261 8.04 -12.87 -11.55
N LEU A 262 8.90 -11.97 -11.07
CA LEU A 262 9.96 -12.29 -10.11
C LEU A 262 9.46 -12.34 -8.67
N GLY A 263 8.31 -11.73 -8.39
CA GLY A 263 7.66 -11.70 -7.10
C GLY A 263 7.05 -10.33 -6.78
N ASP A 264 6.16 -10.34 -5.81
CA ASP A 264 5.44 -9.17 -5.28
C ASP A 264 5.92 -8.76 -3.89
N THR A 265 6.99 -9.38 -3.40
CA THR A 265 7.52 -9.23 -2.04
C THR A 265 8.95 -8.70 -2.01
N ILE A 266 9.43 -8.10 -3.12
CA ILE A 266 10.80 -7.61 -3.22
C ILE A 266 10.95 -6.32 -2.41
N THR A 267 11.74 -6.40 -1.34
CA THR A 267 12.02 -5.32 -0.38
C THR A 267 13.53 -5.07 -0.25
N GLY A 268 13.89 -4.02 0.47
CA GLY A 268 15.27 -3.59 0.72
C GLY A 268 15.56 -2.20 0.16
N GLU A 269 16.80 -1.74 0.28
CA GLU A 269 17.21 -0.44 -0.27
C GLU A 269 17.06 -0.41 -1.79
N ALA A 270 16.34 0.56 -2.30
CA ALA A 270 15.99 0.67 -3.72
C ALA A 270 17.21 0.59 -4.64
N ALA A 271 18.28 1.30 -4.29
CA ALA A 271 19.52 1.29 -5.05
C ALA A 271 20.21 -0.08 -5.04
N GLU A 272 20.15 -0.83 -3.93
CA GLU A 272 20.78 -2.17 -3.86
C GLU A 272 19.95 -3.23 -4.59
N VAL A 273 18.62 -3.17 -4.49
CA VAL A 273 17.73 -4.03 -5.28
C VAL A 273 17.95 -3.81 -6.77
N ALA A 274 18.13 -2.56 -7.21
CA ALA A 274 18.44 -2.23 -8.60
C ALA A 274 19.75 -2.87 -9.09
N LYS A 275 20.82 -2.92 -8.27
CA LYS A 275 22.08 -3.58 -8.60
C LYS A 275 21.90 -5.08 -8.82
N VAL A 276 21.10 -5.75 -7.98
CA VAL A 276 20.76 -7.16 -8.13
C VAL A 276 20.02 -7.40 -9.46
N MET A 277 19.03 -6.56 -9.76
CA MET A 277 18.28 -6.65 -11.02
C MET A 277 19.18 -6.38 -12.24
N ALA A 278 20.11 -5.44 -12.15
CA ALA A 278 21.09 -5.19 -13.19
C ALA A 278 22.00 -6.40 -13.43
N GLY A 279 22.40 -7.10 -12.37
CA GLY A 279 23.12 -8.37 -12.46
C GLY A 279 22.36 -9.42 -13.26
N LEU A 280 21.07 -9.59 -12.97
CA LEU A 280 20.18 -10.51 -13.69
C LEU A 280 20.04 -10.12 -15.18
N VAL A 281 19.89 -8.84 -15.48
CA VAL A 281 19.80 -8.33 -16.87
C VAL A 281 21.11 -8.63 -17.63
N ARG A 282 22.27 -8.43 -17.00
CA ARG A 282 23.58 -8.75 -17.62
C ARG A 282 23.72 -10.24 -17.94
N GLU A 283 23.26 -11.12 -17.03
CA GLU A 283 23.27 -12.57 -17.22
C GLU A 283 22.38 -12.99 -18.40
N ILE A 284 21.16 -12.44 -18.45
CA ILE A 284 20.22 -12.68 -19.54
C ILE A 284 20.80 -12.24 -20.88
N ARG A 285 21.36 -11.04 -20.97
CA ARG A 285 21.96 -10.51 -22.21
C ARG A 285 23.15 -11.33 -22.70
N LYS A 286 23.99 -11.77 -21.77
CA LYS A 286 25.24 -12.44 -22.13
C LYS A 286 25.06 -13.92 -22.44
N TYR A 287 24.19 -14.59 -21.67
CA TYR A 287 24.10 -16.05 -21.69
C TYR A 287 22.71 -16.59 -22.04
N SER A 288 21.70 -15.70 -22.18
CA SER A 288 20.29 -16.08 -22.36
C SER A 288 19.76 -16.99 -21.23
N THR A 289 20.28 -16.77 -20.02
CA THR A 289 19.90 -17.50 -18.79
C THR A 289 19.61 -16.53 -17.66
N PRO A 290 18.74 -16.85 -16.74
CA PRO A 290 17.84 -18.00 -16.73
C PRO A 290 16.66 -17.87 -17.71
N PHE A 291 16.52 -16.70 -18.36
CA PHE A 291 15.45 -16.42 -19.32
C PHE A 291 16.04 -16.02 -20.69
N ARG A 292 15.28 -16.29 -21.76
CA ARG A 292 15.70 -15.92 -23.13
C ARG A 292 15.01 -14.64 -23.58
N PRO A 293 15.75 -13.66 -24.13
CA PRO A 293 15.15 -12.49 -24.77
C PRO A 293 14.25 -12.86 -25.98
N PRO A 294 13.22 -12.07 -26.30
CA PRO A 294 12.77 -10.89 -25.56
C PRO A 294 11.99 -11.25 -24.29
N VAL A 295 12.38 -10.69 -23.16
CA VAL A 295 11.76 -10.99 -21.85
C VAL A 295 11.44 -9.70 -21.10
N ALA A 296 10.31 -9.68 -20.39
CA ALA A 296 9.94 -8.63 -19.44
C ALA A 296 10.03 -9.17 -18.01
N LEU A 297 10.98 -8.68 -17.23
CA LEU A 297 11.09 -8.97 -15.81
C LEU A 297 10.14 -8.04 -15.06
N ILE A 298 9.16 -8.62 -14.37
CA ILE A 298 8.12 -7.87 -13.67
C ILE A 298 8.23 -8.15 -12.18
N SER A 299 8.20 -7.13 -11.35
CA SER A 299 8.22 -7.30 -9.91
C SER A 299 7.42 -6.22 -9.18
N GLY A 300 6.94 -6.59 -8.00
CA GLY A 300 6.32 -5.71 -7.02
C GLY A 300 7.12 -5.64 -5.72
N GLY A 301 6.43 -5.38 -4.64
CA GLY A 301 7.00 -5.22 -3.31
C GLY A 301 7.15 -3.75 -2.94
N GLU A 302 7.88 -3.46 -1.87
CA GLU A 302 8.05 -2.11 -1.34
C GLU A 302 9.50 -1.90 -0.91
N CYS A 303 10.27 -1.18 -1.74
CA CYS A 303 11.64 -0.80 -1.40
C CYS A 303 11.67 0.37 -0.41
N THR A 304 12.84 0.59 0.18
CA THR A 304 13.12 1.72 1.07
C THR A 304 14.20 2.62 0.50
N VAL A 305 14.23 3.87 0.97
CA VAL A 305 15.33 4.82 0.74
C VAL A 305 15.75 5.37 2.09
N THR A 306 16.96 5.06 2.51
CA THR A 306 17.54 5.56 3.75
C THR A 306 18.23 6.88 3.51
N LEU A 307 17.59 7.99 3.90
CA LEU A 307 18.18 9.33 3.78
C LEU A 307 19.32 9.51 4.79
N ARG A 308 20.51 9.82 4.28
CA ARG A 308 21.69 10.16 5.09
C ARG A 308 22.01 11.64 4.91
N GLY A 309 21.35 12.52 5.69
CA GLY A 309 21.47 13.98 5.59
C GLY A 309 20.25 14.65 4.97
N GLU A 310 20.46 15.83 4.37
CA GLU A 310 19.40 16.51 3.61
C GLU A 310 19.13 15.70 2.33
N GLY A 311 17.89 15.15 2.22
CA GLY A 311 17.45 14.39 1.06
C GLY A 311 17.15 15.31 -0.13
N GLY A 312 17.37 14.81 -1.35
CA GLY A 312 16.84 15.39 -2.58
C GLY A 312 15.36 15.07 -2.78
N ARG A 313 14.89 15.26 -4.01
CA ARG A 313 13.50 15.02 -4.42
C ARG A 313 13.37 13.66 -5.11
N GLY A 314 12.36 12.89 -4.75
CA GLY A 314 12.08 11.61 -5.36
C GLY A 314 11.49 10.60 -4.39
N GLY A 315 11.37 9.37 -4.86
CA GLY A 315 10.89 8.24 -4.09
C GLY A 315 11.61 6.96 -4.46
N ARG A 316 11.19 5.85 -3.87
CA ARG A 316 11.85 4.55 -4.00
C ARG A 316 11.82 3.98 -5.43
N CYS A 317 10.75 4.28 -6.20
CA CYS A 317 10.62 3.79 -7.56
C CYS A 317 11.57 4.51 -8.52
N SER A 318 11.62 5.83 -8.47
CA SER A 318 12.54 6.63 -9.28
C SER A 318 14.00 6.42 -8.86
N GLU A 319 14.29 6.23 -7.58
CA GLU A 319 15.64 5.90 -7.10
C GLU A 319 16.11 4.53 -7.59
N PHE A 320 15.25 3.51 -7.53
CA PHE A 320 15.51 2.20 -8.12
C PHE A 320 15.87 2.32 -9.61
N LEU A 321 15.09 3.07 -10.39
CA LEU A 321 15.35 3.24 -11.83
C LEU A 321 16.64 3.98 -12.12
N LEU A 322 16.96 5.03 -11.38
CA LEU A 322 18.21 5.77 -11.58
C LEU A 322 19.42 4.88 -11.28
N SER A 323 19.38 4.13 -10.18
CA SER A 323 20.40 3.16 -9.84
C SER A 323 20.54 2.07 -10.91
N LEU A 324 19.40 1.51 -11.38
CA LEU A 324 19.40 0.49 -12.45
C LEU A 324 20.06 1.01 -13.73
N GLY A 325 19.72 2.25 -14.13
CA GLY A 325 20.30 2.87 -15.32
C GLY A 325 21.82 3.06 -15.22
N ILE A 326 22.32 3.50 -14.05
CA ILE A 326 23.75 3.67 -13.80
C ILE A 326 24.51 2.34 -13.89
N GLU A 327 23.90 1.24 -13.47
CA GLU A 327 24.50 -0.09 -13.48
C GLU A 327 24.50 -0.77 -14.86
N LEU A 328 23.67 -0.31 -15.80
CA LEU A 328 23.48 -0.98 -17.08
C LEU A 328 23.99 -0.16 -18.27
N GLU A 329 25.00 -0.69 -18.93
CA GLU A 329 25.50 -0.22 -20.22
C GLU A 329 25.58 -1.41 -21.20
N PRO A 330 24.96 -1.35 -22.39
CA PRO A 330 23.95 -0.36 -22.80
C PRO A 330 22.69 -0.41 -21.94
N GLY A 331 21.96 0.72 -21.88
CA GLY A 331 20.74 0.85 -21.08
C GLY A 331 19.62 -0.12 -21.47
N VAL A 332 18.55 -0.10 -20.71
CA VAL A 332 17.35 -0.92 -20.90
C VAL A 332 16.11 -0.04 -21.04
N HIS A 333 15.03 -0.62 -21.56
CA HIS A 333 13.71 -0.08 -21.36
C HIS A 333 13.14 -0.60 -20.04
N ALA A 334 12.94 0.30 -19.09
CA ALA A 334 12.38 -0.05 -17.79
C ALA A 334 11.44 1.03 -17.29
N MET A 335 10.58 0.66 -16.37
CA MET A 335 9.81 1.59 -15.56
C MET A 335 9.72 1.06 -14.13
N ALA A 336 9.58 1.98 -13.19
CA ALA A 336 9.15 1.70 -11.83
C ALA A 336 8.20 2.81 -11.37
N ALA A 337 7.11 2.41 -10.71
CA ALA A 337 6.09 3.34 -10.24
C ALA A 337 5.35 2.76 -9.03
N ASP A 338 4.94 3.63 -8.11
CA ASP A 338 3.99 3.29 -7.05
C ASP A 338 2.58 3.22 -7.63
N THR A 339 1.87 2.14 -7.33
CA THR A 339 0.51 1.93 -7.86
C THR A 339 -0.51 2.90 -7.28
N ASP A 340 -0.21 3.59 -6.17
CA ASP A 340 -1.08 4.64 -5.62
C ASP A 340 -0.98 5.97 -6.38
N GLY A 341 0.01 6.10 -7.27
CA GLY A 341 0.21 7.26 -8.13
C GLY A 341 1.17 8.30 -7.58
N ILE A 342 1.84 8.03 -6.44
CA ILE A 342 2.75 8.96 -5.77
C ILE A 342 4.02 8.25 -5.32
N ASP A 343 5.15 8.55 -5.97
CA ASP A 343 6.47 8.03 -5.61
C ASP A 343 7.17 8.97 -4.62
N GLY A 344 7.06 8.67 -3.34
CA GLY A 344 7.62 9.52 -2.27
C GLY A 344 6.77 10.75 -1.97
N SER A 345 7.33 11.95 -2.13
CA SER A 345 6.69 13.23 -1.76
C SER A 345 6.25 14.07 -2.96
N GLU A 346 6.63 13.70 -4.17
CA GLU A 346 6.42 14.50 -5.37
C GLU A 346 5.12 14.12 -6.10
N ASP A 347 4.88 14.68 -7.28
CA ASP A 347 3.64 14.52 -8.04
C ASP A 347 3.64 13.36 -9.05
N ASN A 348 4.79 12.65 -9.17
CA ASN A 348 4.94 11.52 -10.06
C ASN A 348 4.60 10.19 -9.38
N ALA A 349 4.03 9.27 -10.13
CA ALA A 349 3.90 7.86 -9.74
C ALA A 349 5.24 7.12 -9.80
N GLY A 350 6.13 7.55 -10.66
CA GLY A 350 7.42 6.94 -10.93
C GLY A 350 8.07 7.53 -12.17
N ALA A 351 8.83 6.72 -12.89
CA ALA A 351 9.54 7.18 -14.08
C ALA A 351 9.78 6.07 -15.11
N PHE A 352 10.32 6.46 -16.27
CA PHE A 352 10.80 5.58 -17.31
C PHE A 352 12.32 5.71 -17.48
N MET A 353 12.97 4.58 -17.74
CA MET A 353 14.36 4.50 -18.19
C MET A 353 14.36 3.96 -19.62
N THR A 354 15.12 4.64 -20.50
CA THR A 354 15.34 4.22 -21.89
C THR A 354 16.83 3.99 -22.12
N PRO A 355 17.22 3.23 -23.16
CA PRO A 355 18.63 2.96 -23.42
C PRO A 355 19.52 4.21 -23.57
N ASP A 356 18.93 5.33 -23.99
CA ASP A 356 19.61 6.61 -24.20
C ASP A 356 19.47 7.60 -23.03
N SER A 357 18.83 7.22 -21.91
CA SER A 357 18.57 8.15 -20.80
C SER A 357 19.84 8.76 -20.21
N LEU A 358 20.90 7.96 -20.02
CA LEU A 358 22.18 8.48 -19.49
C LEU A 358 22.88 9.39 -20.49
N ASP A 359 22.84 9.07 -21.78
CA ASP A 359 23.42 9.93 -22.83
C ASP A 359 22.68 11.27 -22.91
N ARG A 360 21.34 11.25 -22.83
CA ARG A 360 20.54 12.47 -22.77
C ARG A 360 20.84 13.32 -21.53
N ALA A 361 21.04 12.65 -20.40
CA ALA A 361 21.43 13.31 -19.14
C ALA A 361 22.81 13.98 -19.27
N SER A 362 23.82 13.25 -19.78
CA SER A 362 25.17 13.77 -20.00
C SER A 362 25.16 15.00 -20.94
N LYS A 363 24.40 14.96 -22.05
CA LYS A 363 24.26 16.09 -22.97
C LYS A 363 23.62 17.33 -22.32
N LYS A 364 22.84 17.13 -21.24
CA LYS A 364 22.26 18.22 -20.43
C LYS A 364 23.14 18.63 -19.24
N GLY A 365 24.33 18.06 -19.11
CA GLY A 365 25.25 18.33 -17.99
C GLY A 365 24.80 17.75 -16.65
N LEU A 366 23.93 16.73 -16.65
CA LEU A 366 23.47 16.05 -15.44
C LEU A 366 24.40 14.92 -15.07
N ASP A 367 24.88 14.90 -13.85
CA ASP A 367 25.63 13.79 -13.27
C ASP A 367 24.68 12.84 -12.54
N ALA A 368 24.38 11.71 -13.17
CA ALA A 368 23.45 10.70 -12.65
C ALA A 368 23.91 10.15 -11.27
N LYS A 369 25.22 9.92 -11.10
CA LYS A 369 25.77 9.40 -9.84
C LYS A 369 25.70 10.42 -8.72
N ALA A 370 25.98 11.69 -9.01
CA ALA A 370 25.87 12.77 -8.03
C ALA A 370 24.40 13.00 -7.61
N LEU A 371 23.44 12.89 -8.55
CA LEU A 371 22.01 13.02 -8.25
C LEU A 371 21.50 11.82 -7.43
N LEU A 372 21.91 10.59 -7.75
CA LEU A 372 21.60 9.42 -6.94
C LEU A 372 22.14 9.53 -5.51
N ALA A 373 23.39 9.98 -5.36
CA ALA A 373 24.02 10.17 -4.05
C ALA A 373 23.33 11.24 -3.18
N LYS A 374 22.58 12.16 -3.80
CA LYS A 374 21.76 13.18 -3.15
C LYS A 374 20.29 12.75 -3.00
N HIS A 375 19.94 11.54 -3.40
CA HIS A 375 18.54 11.07 -3.47
C HIS A 375 17.64 11.98 -4.32
N ASP A 376 18.17 12.61 -5.40
CA ASP A 376 17.43 13.51 -6.30
C ASP A 376 17.09 12.82 -7.64
N SER A 377 16.44 11.68 -7.55
CA SER A 377 15.95 10.93 -8.71
C SER A 377 14.83 11.65 -9.45
N TYR A 378 13.97 12.39 -8.74
CA TYR A 378 12.95 13.23 -9.37
C TYR A 378 13.58 14.31 -10.26
N GLY A 379 14.60 15.02 -9.76
CA GLY A 379 15.31 16.03 -10.54
C GLY A 379 15.91 15.44 -11.82
N PHE A 380 16.50 14.25 -11.74
CA PHE A 380 17.04 13.56 -12.90
C PHE A 380 15.97 13.27 -13.97
N PHE A 381 14.89 12.56 -13.62
CA PHE A 381 13.86 12.18 -14.58
C PHE A 381 13.01 13.36 -15.06
N SER A 382 12.77 14.35 -14.21
CA SER A 382 12.08 15.60 -14.58
C SER A 382 12.83 16.35 -15.67
N ALA A 383 14.15 16.50 -15.53
CA ALA A 383 14.98 17.16 -16.52
C ALA A 383 15.00 16.45 -17.88
N LEU A 384 14.78 15.13 -17.89
CA LEU A 384 14.69 14.32 -19.12
C LEU A 384 13.26 14.27 -19.72
N GLY A 385 12.24 14.67 -18.98
CA GLY A 385 10.83 14.48 -19.38
C GLY A 385 10.37 13.03 -19.31
N ASP A 386 10.99 12.24 -18.40
CA ASP A 386 10.74 10.80 -18.27
C ASP A 386 9.94 10.44 -17.01
N LEU A 387 9.39 11.42 -16.30
CA LEU A 387 8.45 11.14 -15.21
C LEU A 387 7.15 10.52 -15.73
N LEU A 388 6.57 9.63 -14.92
CA LEU A 388 5.19 9.19 -15.06
C LEU A 388 4.34 9.94 -14.04
N VAL A 389 3.47 10.83 -14.51
CA VAL A 389 2.53 11.58 -13.68
C VAL A 389 1.12 11.09 -13.97
N THR A 390 0.47 10.47 -12.99
CA THR A 390 -0.89 9.92 -13.11
C THR A 390 -1.90 10.67 -12.26
N GLY A 391 -1.42 11.41 -11.28
CA GLY A 391 -2.21 11.80 -10.12
C GLY A 391 -2.58 10.58 -9.25
N PRO A 392 -3.28 10.78 -8.14
CA PRO A 392 -3.71 9.69 -7.26
C PRO A 392 -4.56 8.65 -8.02
N THR A 393 -4.13 7.39 -8.03
CA THR A 393 -4.88 6.28 -8.65
C THR A 393 -6.05 5.81 -7.79
N ARG A 394 -6.04 6.15 -6.52
CA ARG A 394 -7.04 5.78 -5.50
C ARG A 394 -7.18 4.28 -5.29
N THR A 395 -6.09 3.56 -5.54
CA THR A 395 -5.84 2.20 -5.10
C THR A 395 -4.42 2.09 -4.55
N ASN A 396 -4.02 0.95 -3.98
CA ASN A 396 -2.64 0.71 -3.57
C ASN A 396 -2.38 -0.79 -3.45
N VAL A 397 -1.44 -1.26 -4.26
CA VAL A 397 -0.90 -2.62 -4.23
C VAL A 397 0.64 -2.59 -4.34
N ASN A 398 1.26 -1.59 -3.71
CA ASN A 398 2.71 -1.32 -3.67
C ASN A 398 3.34 -0.96 -5.03
N ASP A 399 4.66 -1.14 -5.13
CA ASP A 399 5.43 -0.79 -6.31
C ASP A 399 5.13 -1.74 -7.47
N TYR A 400 5.25 -1.20 -8.66
CA TYR A 400 5.33 -1.91 -9.92
C TYR A 400 6.65 -1.62 -10.61
N ARG A 401 7.38 -2.65 -11.00
CA ARG A 401 8.63 -2.55 -11.75
C ARG A 401 8.59 -3.47 -12.95
N ALA A 402 8.98 -2.97 -14.11
CA ALA A 402 9.14 -3.76 -15.32
C ALA A 402 10.45 -3.39 -16.04
N ILE A 403 11.23 -4.41 -16.40
CA ILE A 403 12.50 -4.28 -17.13
C ILE A 403 12.38 -5.15 -18.37
N VAL A 404 12.49 -4.56 -19.57
CA VAL A 404 12.43 -5.30 -20.84
C VAL A 404 13.85 -5.50 -21.37
N VAL A 405 14.19 -6.75 -21.57
CA VAL A 405 15.46 -7.21 -22.14
C VAL A 405 15.16 -7.79 -23.51
N GLY A 406 15.71 -7.14 -24.55
CA GLY A 406 15.57 -7.54 -25.94
C GLY A 406 16.84 -8.14 -26.52
#